data_298f7328c210a8d9f8887c3dc8dc42d7
#
_entry.id   298f7328c210a8d9f8887c3dc8dc42d7
#
_cell.length_a   1.000
_cell.length_b   1.000
_cell.length_c   1.000
_cell.angle_alpha   90.00
_cell.angle_beta   90.00
_cell.angle_gamma   90.00
#
_symmetry.space_group_name_H-M   'P 1'
#
loop_
_entity.id
_entity.type
_entity.pdbx_description
1 polymer ?
#
loop_
_entity_poly.entity_id
_entity_poly.type
_entity_poly.pdbx_seq_one_letter_code
_entity_poly.pdbx_strand_id
1 'polypeptide(L)'
;MKERMKQRLLSLLLAVGMICSLTAGMPVTAFGADQDIVVLYTNDVHCGVDDNIGYAGLSLYKKQMQQQTPYVTLVDAGDAIQGAPIGTLSEGGYLIDIMNQVGYDVAVPGNHEFDYGMARFLDLAGKLNCGYYSCNFISTATGAAVFAPYKMITYGDTRVAYVGVSTPESFTKSTPAYFQDGAGNYIYSFCEDESGQSLYSQVQASVDAARNEGADYVIMVGHLGETGVTDRWSAVNIIRNTTGINVCIDGHSHETTPSMTAKNRDGQDVIITQTGTKLNNIGKLTIGTDSTIRTELVSEVLAMDLARDYVVRKNDTLSRIAKRELGSYDRWIDIYNHNLDKLKNADLLPVGLHLLIPGGSIVNENGKAVDYTTDRFIKGIQSQYNETLKTVLGTTPYLLTVNDPADGNRRVRSGETNLGDLTADAYRTQLGADIGLSNGGGIRADIKPGNITYNDTLAVFPYGNMGCVVEATGQVIKDALEMASRDYPQECGGFLQVSGLTYTIDSSVNSSVKLDEKGNFISVNGPYRVKDIMVNGEPIDLSRTYTVASHNYMLKSGGDGMTMFNGCNVIKDEVMVDVDVLSSYIRSLGGAVTAEYADPLGQGRIRIQ
;
A
#
# COMPACT_ATOMS: atom_id res chain seq x y z
N MET A 1 9.57 1.11 -79.78
CA MET A 1 9.52 1.79 -78.49
C MET A 1 8.60 1.09 -77.47
N LYS A 2 7.44 0.58 -77.89
CA LYS A 2 6.47 -0.12 -76.99
C LYS A 2 6.98 -1.49 -76.47
N GLU A 3 7.75 -2.25 -77.26
CA GLU A 3 8.24 -3.55 -76.82
C GLU A 3 9.38 -3.47 -75.79
N ARG A 4 10.28 -2.49 -75.92
CA ARG A 4 11.37 -2.27 -74.92
C ARG A 4 10.84 -1.78 -73.56
N MET A 5 9.64 -1.13 -73.58
CA MET A 5 8.98 -0.69 -72.35
C MET A 5 8.26 -1.84 -71.64
N LYS A 6 7.67 -2.79 -72.37
CA LYS A 6 7.09 -4.03 -71.80
C LYS A 6 8.17 -4.95 -71.22
N GLN A 7 9.32 -5.10 -71.84
CA GLN A 7 10.41 -5.90 -71.29
C GLN A 7 11.01 -5.28 -70.00
N ARG A 8 11.10 -3.93 -69.92
CA ARG A 8 11.55 -3.27 -68.68
C ARG A 8 10.53 -3.34 -67.55
N LEU A 9 9.21 -3.33 -67.86
CA LEU A 9 8.14 -3.50 -66.88
C LEU A 9 8.14 -4.95 -66.36
N LEU A 10 8.37 -5.93 -67.23
CA LEU A 10 8.39 -7.35 -66.86
C LEU A 10 9.62 -7.70 -66.00
N SER A 11 10.78 -7.10 -66.28
CA SER A 11 11.99 -7.26 -65.47
C SER A 11 11.88 -6.53 -64.13
N LEU A 12 11.14 -5.41 -64.04
CA LEU A 12 10.91 -4.71 -62.79
C LEU A 12 9.92 -5.50 -61.87
N LEU A 13 8.87 -6.12 -62.47
CA LEU A 13 7.94 -6.98 -61.76
C LEU A 13 8.56 -8.28 -61.28
N LEU A 14 9.50 -8.86 -62.03
CA LEU A 14 10.28 -10.03 -61.59
C LEU A 14 11.27 -9.70 -60.50
N ALA A 15 11.91 -8.51 -60.52
CA ALA A 15 12.82 -8.05 -59.46
C ALA A 15 12.05 -7.74 -58.15
N VAL A 16 10.86 -7.16 -58.22
CA VAL A 16 10.02 -6.91 -57.04
C VAL A 16 9.46 -8.22 -56.50
N GLY A 17 9.08 -9.18 -57.36
CA GLY A 17 8.66 -10.53 -56.96
C GLY A 17 9.75 -11.35 -56.27
N MET A 18 11.04 -11.20 -56.67
CA MET A 18 12.16 -11.85 -55.99
C MET A 18 12.54 -11.17 -54.66
N ILE A 19 12.31 -9.89 -54.51
CA ILE A 19 12.56 -9.19 -53.22
C ILE A 19 11.49 -9.56 -52.20
N CYS A 20 10.21 -9.78 -52.63
CA CYS A 20 9.16 -10.23 -51.73
C CYS A 20 9.22 -11.73 -51.37
N SER A 21 9.94 -12.57 -52.13
CA SER A 21 10.10 -14.00 -51.84
C SER A 21 11.34 -14.35 -51.03
N LEU A 22 12.23 -13.39 -50.77
CA LEU A 22 13.39 -13.55 -49.90
C LEU A 22 13.17 -13.11 -48.44
N THR A 23 11.98 -12.54 -48.12
CA THR A 23 11.61 -12.20 -46.74
C THR A 23 10.70 -13.22 -46.07
N ALA A 24 10.32 -14.30 -46.76
CA ALA A 24 9.55 -15.40 -46.18
C ALA A 24 10.49 -16.55 -45.80
N GLY A 25 11.11 -16.45 -44.62
CA GLY A 25 11.90 -17.58 -44.11
C GLY A 25 13.12 -17.25 -43.28
N MET A 26 13.32 -16.03 -42.83
CA MET A 26 14.18 -15.85 -41.68
C MET A 26 13.37 -16.23 -40.44
N PRO A 27 13.82 -17.20 -39.62
CA PRO A 27 13.25 -17.35 -38.29
C PRO A 27 13.45 -15.98 -37.65
N VAL A 28 12.37 -15.35 -37.19
CA VAL A 28 12.45 -14.29 -36.20
C VAL A 28 13.07 -15.00 -34.99
N THR A 29 14.39 -14.95 -34.87
CA THR A 29 15.01 -15.27 -33.60
C THR A 29 14.43 -14.24 -32.65
N ALA A 30 13.58 -14.68 -31.76
CA ALA A 30 13.20 -13.90 -30.60
C ALA A 30 14.52 -13.65 -29.86
N PHE A 31 15.09 -12.45 -30.02
CA PHE A 31 16.21 -12.01 -29.22
C PHE A 31 15.62 -11.76 -27.83
N GLY A 32 15.69 -12.75 -26.95
CA GLY A 32 15.45 -12.61 -25.53
C GLY A 32 16.61 -11.88 -24.85
N ALA A 33 16.42 -11.43 -23.63
CA ALA A 33 17.53 -10.99 -22.78
C ALA A 33 18.58 -12.12 -22.72
N ASP A 34 19.87 -11.75 -22.73
CA ASP A 34 20.97 -12.71 -22.65
C ASP A 34 21.13 -13.35 -21.26
N GLN A 35 20.42 -12.82 -20.27
CA GLN A 35 20.31 -13.33 -18.90
C GLN A 35 18.87 -13.18 -18.40
N ASP A 36 18.53 -13.88 -17.32
CA ASP A 36 17.22 -13.79 -16.68
C ASP A 36 16.93 -12.35 -16.23
N ILE A 37 15.71 -11.87 -16.50
CA ILE A 37 15.20 -10.61 -15.98
C ILE A 37 14.51 -10.93 -14.65
N VAL A 38 14.94 -10.25 -13.58
CA VAL A 38 14.39 -10.38 -12.23
C VAL A 38 13.62 -9.10 -11.87
N VAL A 39 12.33 -9.24 -11.60
CA VAL A 39 11.50 -8.17 -11.07
C VAL A 39 11.17 -8.49 -9.61
N LEU A 40 11.75 -7.73 -8.70
CA LEU A 40 11.39 -7.75 -7.28
C LEU A 40 10.20 -6.82 -7.06
N TYR A 41 9.31 -7.17 -6.16
CA TYR A 41 8.14 -6.33 -5.88
C TYR A 41 7.68 -6.39 -4.44
N THR A 42 7.03 -5.29 -4.03
CA THR A 42 6.36 -5.10 -2.74
C THR A 42 4.97 -4.53 -2.98
N ASN A 43 4.08 -4.72 -2.02
CA ASN A 43 2.78 -4.09 -1.92
C ASN A 43 2.41 -3.93 -0.45
N ASP A 44 1.55 -2.95 -0.14
CA ASP A 44 0.95 -2.75 1.19
C ASP A 44 1.99 -2.76 2.32
N VAL A 45 3.11 -2.07 2.11
CA VAL A 45 4.18 -2.01 3.11
C VAL A 45 3.74 -1.24 4.35
N HIS A 46 2.82 -0.27 4.22
CA HIS A 46 2.20 0.45 5.32
C HIS A 46 3.20 0.90 6.39
N CYS A 47 4.26 1.59 5.96
CA CYS A 47 5.33 2.05 6.85
C CYS A 47 6.03 0.94 7.65
N GLY A 48 5.92 -0.32 7.27
CA GLY A 48 6.57 -1.48 7.90
C GLY A 48 8.08 -1.50 7.68
N VAL A 49 8.77 -0.44 8.13
CA VAL A 49 10.17 -0.16 7.81
C VAL A 49 11.10 -1.24 8.33
N ASP A 50 10.86 -1.70 9.57
CA ASP A 50 11.63 -2.76 10.24
C ASP A 50 10.78 -4.02 10.51
N ASP A 51 9.52 -4.03 10.08
CA ASP A 51 8.64 -5.18 10.21
C ASP A 51 9.13 -6.33 9.31
N ASN A 52 8.95 -7.57 9.75
CA ASN A 52 9.31 -8.77 8.98
C ASN A 52 10.70 -8.67 8.32
N ILE A 53 10.79 -8.68 6.97
CA ILE A 53 12.07 -8.51 6.25
C ILE A 53 12.59 -7.08 6.39
N GLY A 54 11.71 -6.08 6.34
CA GLY A 54 12.03 -4.65 6.36
C GLY A 54 12.75 -4.15 5.11
N TYR A 55 12.79 -2.82 4.95
CA TYR A 55 13.43 -2.20 3.78
C TYR A 55 14.95 -2.47 3.70
N ALA A 56 15.63 -2.61 4.84
CA ALA A 56 17.05 -2.92 4.85
C ALA A 56 17.34 -4.37 4.40
N GLY A 57 16.42 -5.30 4.69
CA GLY A 57 16.46 -6.67 4.17
C GLY A 57 16.14 -6.72 2.67
N LEU A 58 15.13 -5.97 2.22
CA LEU A 58 14.79 -5.82 0.80
C LEU A 58 15.98 -5.26 0.00
N SER A 59 16.65 -4.23 0.53
CA SER A 59 17.85 -3.65 -0.09
C SER A 59 18.97 -4.69 -0.23
N LEU A 60 19.18 -5.53 0.81
CA LEU A 60 20.15 -6.62 0.75
C LEU A 60 19.77 -7.63 -0.35
N TYR A 61 18.52 -8.07 -0.39
CA TYR A 61 18.06 -9.05 -1.37
C TYR A 61 18.19 -8.52 -2.82
N LYS A 62 17.82 -7.25 -3.05
CA LYS A 62 18.04 -6.59 -4.35
C LYS A 62 19.52 -6.66 -4.78
N LYS A 63 20.45 -6.35 -3.87
CA LYS A 63 21.89 -6.44 -4.14
C LYS A 63 22.35 -7.87 -4.44
N GLN A 64 21.75 -8.88 -3.75
CA GLN A 64 22.03 -10.30 -4.04
C GLN A 64 21.61 -10.68 -5.47
N MET A 65 20.43 -10.25 -5.91
CA MET A 65 19.96 -10.50 -7.26
C MET A 65 20.81 -9.77 -8.31
N GLN A 66 21.24 -8.55 -8.03
CA GLN A 66 22.13 -7.77 -8.91
C GLN A 66 23.52 -8.41 -9.13
N GLN A 67 23.93 -9.37 -8.28
CA GLN A 67 25.13 -10.17 -8.52
C GLN A 67 24.88 -11.37 -9.43
N GLN A 68 23.62 -11.79 -9.57
CA GLN A 68 23.25 -12.93 -10.41
C GLN A 68 22.93 -12.51 -11.84
N THR A 69 22.33 -11.33 -12.01
CA THR A 69 21.97 -10.74 -13.30
C THR A 69 22.05 -9.21 -13.23
N PRO A 70 22.46 -8.53 -14.31
CA PRO A 70 22.39 -7.06 -14.38
C PRO A 70 20.93 -6.55 -14.52
N TYR A 71 19.98 -7.42 -14.81
CA TYR A 71 18.60 -7.10 -15.14
C TYR A 71 17.68 -7.26 -13.94
N VAL A 72 17.86 -6.39 -12.93
CA VAL A 72 17.06 -6.39 -11.70
C VAL A 72 16.26 -5.08 -11.60
N THR A 73 14.96 -5.19 -11.47
CA THR A 73 14.03 -4.08 -11.25
C THR A 73 13.29 -4.27 -9.95
N LEU A 74 13.02 -3.19 -9.21
CA LEU A 74 12.23 -3.20 -7.98
C LEU A 74 10.97 -2.36 -8.15
N VAL A 75 9.81 -2.96 -7.88
CA VAL A 75 8.48 -2.40 -8.12
C VAL A 75 7.71 -2.29 -6.80
N ASP A 76 6.98 -1.20 -6.63
CA ASP A 76 5.99 -1.02 -5.56
C ASP A 76 4.58 -0.99 -6.14
N ALA A 77 3.70 -1.81 -5.60
CA ALA A 77 2.29 -1.89 -5.99
C ALA A 77 1.35 -1.15 -5.02
N GLY A 78 1.86 -0.09 -4.36
CA GLY A 78 1.08 0.88 -3.60
C GLY A 78 0.97 0.60 -2.10
N ASP A 79 0.41 1.59 -1.40
CA ASP A 79 0.21 1.62 0.06
C ASP A 79 1.54 1.51 0.85
N ALA A 80 2.56 2.28 0.43
CA ALA A 80 3.85 2.28 1.07
C ALA A 80 3.97 3.30 2.22
N ILE A 81 3.37 4.50 2.08
CA ILE A 81 3.76 5.69 2.85
C ILE A 81 2.94 5.95 4.11
N GLN A 82 1.87 5.18 4.34
CA GLN A 82 0.93 5.36 5.46
C GLN A 82 0.79 4.04 6.24
N GLY A 83 0.53 4.09 7.54
CA GLY A 83 0.21 2.91 8.38
C GLY A 83 1.00 2.77 9.67
N ALA A 84 1.99 3.63 9.96
CA ALA A 84 2.75 3.65 11.21
C ALA A 84 3.28 5.06 11.54
N PRO A 85 3.75 5.29 12.79
CA PRO A 85 4.20 6.60 13.27
C PRO A 85 5.18 7.32 12.37
N ILE A 86 6.13 6.62 11.76
CA ILE A 86 7.13 7.20 10.86
C ILE A 86 6.48 7.87 9.64
N GLY A 87 5.39 7.29 9.11
CA GLY A 87 4.60 7.87 8.03
C GLY A 87 3.86 9.12 8.49
N THR A 88 3.10 9.03 9.59
CA THR A 88 2.28 10.13 10.12
C THR A 88 3.14 11.35 10.51
N LEU A 89 4.24 11.13 11.24
CA LEU A 89 5.12 12.22 11.70
C LEU A 89 5.82 12.98 10.55
N SER A 90 5.96 12.36 9.39
CA SER A 90 6.59 12.97 8.22
C SER A 90 5.62 13.23 7.06
N GLU A 91 4.33 12.90 7.28
CA GLU A 91 3.32 12.90 6.20
C GLU A 91 3.86 12.16 4.96
N GLY A 92 4.39 10.92 5.17
CA GLY A 92 4.97 10.06 4.15
C GLY A 92 6.40 10.38 3.72
N GLY A 93 6.96 11.53 4.10
CA GLY A 93 8.26 12.01 3.60
C GLY A 93 9.42 11.05 3.86
N TYR A 94 9.52 10.51 5.08
CA TYR A 94 10.59 9.57 5.42
C TYR A 94 10.51 8.26 4.62
N LEU A 95 9.31 7.84 4.23
CA LEU A 95 9.13 6.62 3.42
C LEU A 95 9.64 6.85 2.00
N ILE A 96 9.35 8.02 1.41
CA ILE A 96 9.91 8.41 0.10
C ILE A 96 11.45 8.42 0.13
N ASP A 97 12.06 8.96 1.21
CA ASP A 97 13.50 8.94 1.37
C ASP A 97 14.06 7.52 1.48
N ILE A 98 13.37 6.62 2.21
CA ILE A 98 13.74 5.21 2.34
C ILE A 98 13.56 4.47 1.00
N MET A 99 12.46 4.67 0.28
CA MET A 99 12.22 4.09 -1.05
C MET A 99 13.30 4.53 -2.04
N ASN A 100 13.70 5.82 -2.00
CA ASN A 100 14.81 6.34 -2.80
C ASN A 100 16.16 5.71 -2.42
N GLN A 101 16.41 5.49 -1.13
CA GLN A 101 17.62 4.83 -0.63
C GLN A 101 17.72 3.36 -1.07
N VAL A 102 16.60 2.63 -1.04
CA VAL A 102 16.49 1.23 -1.53
C VAL A 102 16.57 1.18 -3.06
N GLY A 103 16.11 2.24 -3.71
CA GLY A 103 16.17 2.42 -5.16
C GLY A 103 15.05 1.67 -5.88
N TYR A 104 13.80 2.03 -5.63
CA TYR A 104 12.68 1.58 -6.45
C TYR A 104 12.79 2.11 -7.86
N ASP A 105 12.32 1.31 -8.81
CA ASP A 105 12.38 1.61 -10.24
C ASP A 105 11.00 1.97 -10.80
N VAL A 106 9.91 1.45 -10.20
CA VAL A 106 8.51 1.71 -10.56
C VAL A 106 7.69 1.75 -9.27
N ALA A 107 6.73 2.66 -9.18
CA ALA A 107 5.75 2.71 -8.11
C ALA A 107 4.35 3.04 -8.67
N VAL A 108 3.32 2.48 -8.05
CA VAL A 108 1.90 2.74 -8.38
C VAL A 108 1.22 3.28 -7.12
N PRO A 109 0.40 4.33 -7.21
CA PRO A 109 -0.33 4.79 -6.03
C PRO A 109 -1.42 3.79 -5.63
N GLY A 110 -1.40 3.38 -4.36
CA GLY A 110 -2.54 2.76 -3.71
C GLY A 110 -3.52 3.82 -3.17
N ASN A 111 -4.48 3.40 -2.35
CA ASN A 111 -5.44 4.35 -1.76
C ASN A 111 -4.84 5.16 -0.61
N HIS A 112 -3.88 4.61 0.10
CA HIS A 112 -3.25 5.27 1.25
C HIS A 112 -2.13 6.25 0.89
N GLU A 113 -1.72 6.36 -0.36
CA GLU A 113 -0.87 7.44 -0.84
C GLU A 113 -1.57 8.81 -0.76
N PHE A 114 -2.91 8.84 -0.76
CA PHE A 114 -3.70 10.08 -0.70
C PHE A 114 -4.02 10.55 0.72
N ASP A 115 -3.72 9.78 1.76
CA ASP A 115 -4.18 10.04 3.14
C ASP A 115 -3.64 11.33 3.78
N TYR A 116 -2.53 11.83 3.29
CA TYR A 116 -1.99 13.13 3.72
C TYR A 116 -2.44 14.31 2.83
N GLY A 117 -3.47 14.08 2.01
CA GLY A 117 -4.05 15.06 1.10
C GLY A 117 -3.37 15.12 -0.27
N MET A 118 -4.14 15.53 -1.28
CA MET A 118 -3.70 15.54 -2.68
C MET A 118 -2.45 16.39 -2.92
N ALA A 119 -2.40 17.60 -2.34
CA ALA A 119 -1.25 18.49 -2.51
C ALA A 119 0.04 17.87 -1.95
N ARG A 120 -0.07 17.19 -0.79
CA ARG A 120 1.06 16.49 -0.18
C ARG A 120 1.48 15.29 -1.01
N PHE A 121 0.54 14.47 -1.49
CA PHE A 121 0.86 13.34 -2.35
C PHE A 121 1.59 13.78 -3.63
N LEU A 122 1.12 14.83 -4.30
CA LEU A 122 1.80 15.35 -5.50
C LEU A 122 3.21 15.89 -5.22
N ASP A 123 3.43 16.53 -4.05
CA ASP A 123 4.77 16.92 -3.59
C ASP A 123 5.68 15.70 -3.37
N LEU A 124 5.17 14.66 -2.72
CA LEU A 124 5.89 13.39 -2.51
C LEU A 124 6.20 12.67 -3.82
N ALA A 125 5.24 12.63 -4.74
CA ALA A 125 5.43 12.06 -6.07
C ALA A 125 6.58 12.73 -6.85
N GLY A 126 6.70 14.06 -6.70
CA GLY A 126 7.82 14.82 -7.27
C GLY A 126 9.18 14.53 -6.62
N LYS A 127 9.21 13.96 -5.42
CA LYS A 127 10.42 13.60 -4.66
C LYS A 127 10.82 12.13 -4.82
N LEU A 128 9.89 11.27 -5.24
CA LEU A 128 10.18 9.86 -5.50
C LEU A 128 10.97 9.73 -6.79
N ASN A 129 12.20 9.23 -6.71
CA ASN A 129 13.13 9.18 -7.85
C ASN A 129 12.60 8.37 -9.04
N CYS A 130 11.88 7.27 -8.81
CA CYS A 130 11.30 6.46 -9.88
C CYS A 130 10.02 7.08 -10.45
N GLY A 131 9.34 7.96 -9.70
CA GLY A 131 8.01 8.49 -9.99
C GLY A 131 6.89 7.47 -9.78
N TYR A 132 5.64 7.95 -9.75
CA TYR A 132 4.46 7.11 -9.78
C TYR A 132 3.92 6.94 -11.20
N TYR A 133 3.27 5.79 -11.47
CA TYR A 133 2.63 5.45 -12.74
C TYR A 133 1.19 5.02 -12.47
N SER A 134 0.23 5.58 -13.20
CA SER A 134 -1.18 5.17 -13.12
C SER A 134 -1.91 5.55 -14.41
N CYS A 135 -2.47 4.57 -15.09
CA CYS A 135 -3.17 4.81 -16.35
C CYS A 135 -4.58 5.36 -16.14
N ASN A 136 -5.17 5.14 -14.97
CA ASN A 136 -6.57 5.45 -14.68
C ASN A 136 -6.79 6.56 -13.65
N PHE A 137 -5.73 7.14 -13.05
CA PHE A 137 -5.87 8.32 -12.21
C PHE A 137 -5.89 9.58 -13.10
N ILE A 138 -7.08 10.12 -13.31
CA ILE A 138 -7.40 11.11 -14.34
C ILE A 138 -7.80 12.44 -13.71
N SER A 139 -7.30 13.56 -14.22
CA SER A 139 -7.83 14.89 -13.93
C SER A 139 -9.11 15.13 -14.74
N THR A 140 -10.25 15.34 -14.09
CA THR A 140 -11.54 15.57 -14.79
C THR A 140 -11.53 16.89 -15.58
N ALA A 141 -10.72 17.86 -15.15
CA ALA A 141 -10.59 19.15 -15.83
C ALA A 141 -9.92 19.04 -17.21
N THR A 142 -8.98 18.10 -17.38
CA THR A 142 -8.20 17.93 -18.61
C THR A 142 -8.54 16.66 -19.38
N GLY A 143 -9.14 15.67 -18.71
CA GLY A 143 -9.33 14.32 -19.23
C GLY A 143 -8.01 13.52 -19.37
N ALA A 144 -6.89 14.06 -18.90
CA ALA A 144 -5.58 13.43 -19.00
C ALA A 144 -5.22 12.70 -17.69
N ALA A 145 -4.45 11.63 -17.80
CA ALA A 145 -3.87 10.96 -16.64
C ALA A 145 -2.91 11.90 -15.89
N VAL A 146 -2.96 11.86 -14.54
CA VAL A 146 -2.11 12.68 -13.68
C VAL A 146 -0.66 12.21 -13.74
N PHE A 147 -0.44 10.91 -13.89
CA PHE A 147 0.87 10.27 -14.05
C PHE A 147 0.97 9.59 -15.41
N ALA A 148 2.20 9.26 -15.84
CA ALA A 148 2.39 8.42 -17.01
C ALA A 148 1.71 7.06 -16.83
N PRO A 149 1.06 6.50 -17.87
CA PRO A 149 0.29 5.27 -17.74
C PRO A 149 1.16 4.03 -17.52
N TYR A 150 2.40 4.05 -18.00
CA TYR A 150 3.35 2.94 -17.85
C TYR A 150 4.79 3.43 -17.94
N LYS A 151 5.71 2.58 -17.47
CA LYS A 151 7.16 2.71 -17.67
C LYS A 151 7.67 1.60 -18.57
N MET A 152 8.42 1.95 -19.60
CA MET A 152 9.15 0.99 -20.43
C MET A 152 10.58 0.85 -19.91
N ILE A 153 11.04 -0.39 -19.66
CA ILE A 153 12.43 -0.70 -19.31
C ILE A 153 12.98 -1.71 -20.32
N THR A 154 14.21 -1.48 -20.76
CA THR A 154 14.89 -2.35 -21.73
C THR A 154 15.98 -3.15 -21.04
N TYR A 155 15.99 -4.46 -21.22
CA TYR A 155 16.94 -5.42 -20.68
C TYR A 155 17.64 -6.16 -21.85
N GLY A 156 18.82 -5.72 -22.21
CA GLY A 156 19.43 -6.15 -23.49
C GLY A 156 18.51 -5.77 -24.66
N ASP A 157 18.00 -6.76 -25.39
CA ASP A 157 17.08 -6.56 -26.52
C ASP A 157 15.60 -6.71 -26.11
N THR A 158 15.31 -7.08 -24.84
CA THR A 158 13.94 -7.30 -24.34
C THR A 158 13.37 -6.04 -23.70
N ARG A 159 12.17 -5.64 -24.11
CA ARG A 159 11.44 -4.48 -23.59
C ARG A 159 10.24 -4.92 -22.74
N VAL A 160 10.22 -4.47 -21.50
CA VAL A 160 9.14 -4.76 -20.53
C VAL A 160 8.42 -3.47 -20.17
N ALA A 161 7.10 -3.44 -20.35
CA ALA A 161 6.26 -2.33 -19.91
C ALA A 161 5.63 -2.67 -18.56
N TYR A 162 5.69 -1.71 -17.64
CA TYR A 162 5.04 -1.75 -16.31
C TYR A 162 3.86 -0.79 -16.35
N VAL A 163 2.65 -1.31 -16.49
CA VAL A 163 1.40 -0.52 -16.58
C VAL A 163 0.81 -0.37 -15.19
N GLY A 164 0.74 0.88 -14.69
CA GLY A 164 0.20 1.18 -13.37
C GLY A 164 -1.33 1.28 -13.37
N VAL A 165 -1.99 0.69 -12.34
CA VAL A 165 -3.44 0.74 -12.16
C VAL A 165 -3.78 0.98 -10.70
N SER A 166 -4.44 2.10 -10.39
CA SER A 166 -4.89 2.46 -9.04
C SER A 166 -6.35 2.04 -8.82
N THR A 167 -6.71 1.65 -7.58
CA THR A 167 -8.08 1.26 -7.27
C THR A 167 -9.04 2.44 -7.26
N PRO A 168 -10.23 2.32 -7.88
CA PRO A 168 -11.30 3.30 -7.69
C PRO A 168 -11.83 3.37 -6.25
N GLU A 169 -11.58 2.36 -5.43
CA GLU A 169 -11.92 2.39 -3.99
C GLU A 169 -11.18 3.49 -3.23
N SER A 170 -10.15 4.12 -3.81
CA SER A 170 -9.47 5.29 -3.24
C SER A 170 -10.43 6.41 -2.83
N PHE A 171 -11.56 6.57 -3.52
CA PHE A 171 -12.58 7.55 -3.14
C PHE A 171 -13.19 7.34 -1.75
N THR A 172 -13.28 6.09 -1.29
CA THR A 172 -13.91 5.74 -0.01
C THR A 172 -12.93 5.12 0.99
N LYS A 173 -11.76 4.69 0.53
CA LYS A 173 -10.69 4.12 1.38
C LYS A 173 -9.62 5.14 1.76
N SER A 174 -9.64 6.32 1.14
CA SER A 174 -8.97 7.54 1.60
C SER A 174 -10.02 8.60 1.91
N THR A 175 -9.62 9.83 2.19
CA THR A 175 -10.55 10.92 2.51
C THR A 175 -11.18 11.48 1.22
N PRO A 176 -12.50 11.30 0.97
CA PRO A 176 -13.15 11.70 -0.29
C PRO A 176 -12.93 13.16 -0.67
N ALA A 177 -12.88 14.07 0.33
CA ALA A 177 -12.67 15.50 0.12
C ALA A 177 -11.34 15.82 -0.59
N TYR A 178 -10.33 14.96 -0.53
CA TYR A 178 -9.03 15.17 -1.20
C TYR A 178 -9.12 15.05 -2.73
N PHE A 179 -10.20 14.46 -3.23
CA PHE A 179 -10.47 14.31 -4.66
C PHE A 179 -11.47 15.34 -5.20
N GLN A 180 -11.93 16.27 -4.34
CA GLN A 180 -12.99 17.22 -4.63
C GLN A 180 -12.48 18.66 -4.64
N ASP A 181 -13.22 19.55 -5.32
CA ASP A 181 -13.07 21.00 -5.21
C ASP A 181 -13.78 21.55 -3.94
N GLY A 182 -13.64 22.84 -3.68
CA GLY A 182 -14.28 23.49 -2.54
C GLY A 182 -15.83 23.50 -2.56
N ALA A 183 -16.46 23.06 -3.65
CA ALA A 183 -17.90 22.90 -3.79
C ALA A 183 -18.34 21.42 -3.66
N GLY A 184 -17.40 20.50 -3.44
CA GLY A 184 -17.67 19.06 -3.30
C GLY A 184 -17.75 18.29 -4.62
N ASN A 185 -17.40 18.90 -5.78
CA ASN A 185 -17.38 18.20 -7.03
C ASN A 185 -16.06 17.43 -7.20
N TYR A 186 -16.12 16.18 -7.65
CA TYR A 186 -14.93 15.40 -7.92
C TYR A 186 -14.14 15.98 -9.11
N ILE A 187 -12.89 16.35 -8.85
CA ILE A 187 -11.94 16.88 -9.84
C ILE A 187 -10.92 15.85 -10.31
N TYR A 188 -11.02 14.63 -9.78
CA TYR A 188 -10.27 13.45 -10.20
C TYR A 188 -11.22 12.27 -10.44
N SER A 189 -10.80 11.31 -11.26
CA SER A 189 -11.48 10.04 -11.55
C SER A 189 -10.45 8.92 -11.58
N PHE A 190 -10.88 7.70 -11.23
CA PHE A 190 -10.14 6.45 -11.42
C PHE A 190 -10.75 5.59 -12.53
N CYS A 191 -11.50 6.19 -13.44
CA CYS A 191 -12.28 5.53 -14.51
C CYS A 191 -13.34 4.57 -13.95
N GLU A 192 -13.93 4.94 -12.81
CA GLU A 192 -15.00 4.21 -12.16
C GLU A 192 -16.32 4.31 -12.93
N ASP A 193 -17.02 3.19 -13.05
CA ASP A 193 -18.42 3.12 -13.49
C ASP A 193 -19.10 1.86 -12.94
N GLU A 194 -20.43 1.76 -13.07
CA GLU A 194 -21.20 0.61 -12.55
C GLU A 194 -20.80 -0.72 -13.20
N SER A 195 -20.34 -0.70 -14.44
CA SER A 195 -19.96 -1.88 -15.19
C SER A 195 -18.49 -2.27 -15.08
N GLY A 196 -17.61 -1.34 -14.65
CA GLY A 196 -16.17 -1.45 -14.71
C GLY A 196 -15.57 -1.23 -16.10
N GLN A 197 -16.42 -1.00 -17.12
CA GLN A 197 -15.98 -0.96 -18.53
C GLN A 197 -15.05 0.22 -18.81
N SER A 198 -15.24 1.37 -18.13
CA SER A 198 -14.34 2.52 -18.27
C SER A 198 -12.92 2.17 -17.84
N LEU A 199 -12.77 1.49 -16.70
CA LEU A 199 -11.47 1.04 -16.19
C LEU A 199 -10.84 0.01 -17.13
N TYR A 200 -11.60 -1.01 -17.58
CA TYR A 200 -11.09 -2.03 -18.50
C TYR A 200 -10.61 -1.43 -19.81
N SER A 201 -11.36 -0.47 -20.36
CA SER A 201 -11.00 0.22 -21.62
C SER A 201 -9.74 1.05 -21.47
N GLN A 202 -9.57 1.73 -20.32
CA GLN A 202 -8.40 2.55 -20.05
C GLN A 202 -7.13 1.69 -19.86
N VAL A 203 -7.25 0.58 -19.13
CA VAL A 203 -6.16 -0.40 -18.99
C VAL A 203 -5.78 -0.99 -20.35
N GLN A 204 -6.78 -1.45 -21.16
CA GLN A 204 -6.52 -2.00 -22.48
C GLN A 204 -5.82 -0.99 -23.38
N ALA A 205 -6.27 0.27 -23.41
CA ALA A 205 -5.63 1.32 -24.22
C ALA A 205 -4.16 1.51 -23.85
N SER A 206 -3.83 1.42 -22.55
CA SER A 206 -2.45 1.56 -22.07
C SER A 206 -1.58 0.34 -22.41
N VAL A 207 -2.15 -0.87 -22.32
CA VAL A 207 -1.49 -2.10 -22.77
C VAL A 207 -1.23 -2.06 -24.27
N ASP A 208 -2.21 -1.65 -25.08
CA ASP A 208 -2.07 -1.53 -26.54
C ASP A 208 -1.00 -0.49 -26.91
N ALA A 209 -0.98 0.65 -26.21
CA ALA A 209 0.04 1.67 -26.42
C ALA A 209 1.45 1.13 -26.12
N ALA A 210 1.64 0.42 -25.01
CA ALA A 210 2.91 -0.20 -24.64
C ALA A 210 3.35 -1.26 -25.68
N ARG A 211 2.42 -2.10 -26.14
CA ARG A 211 2.67 -3.09 -27.20
C ARG A 211 3.05 -2.44 -28.52
N ASN A 212 2.35 -1.38 -28.91
CA ASN A 212 2.64 -0.62 -30.13
C ASN A 212 3.99 0.11 -30.06
N GLU A 213 4.41 0.50 -28.86
CA GLU A 213 5.75 1.05 -28.61
C GLU A 213 6.85 -0.04 -28.68
N GLY A 214 6.46 -1.32 -28.70
CA GLY A 214 7.35 -2.46 -28.86
C GLY A 214 7.68 -3.21 -27.57
N ALA A 215 6.76 -3.24 -26.61
CA ALA A 215 6.90 -4.08 -25.42
C ALA A 215 6.81 -5.57 -25.77
N ASP A 216 7.83 -6.35 -25.41
CA ASP A 216 7.83 -7.81 -25.53
C ASP A 216 7.01 -8.44 -24.39
N TYR A 217 7.03 -7.81 -23.21
CA TYR A 217 6.23 -8.20 -22.06
C TYR A 217 5.51 -6.99 -21.47
N VAL A 218 4.29 -7.21 -20.96
CA VAL A 218 3.52 -6.24 -20.22
C VAL A 218 3.22 -6.81 -18.83
N ILE A 219 3.71 -6.15 -17.80
CA ILE A 219 3.42 -6.40 -16.41
C ILE A 219 2.43 -5.33 -15.95
N MET A 220 1.22 -5.72 -15.58
CA MET A 220 0.30 -4.85 -14.88
C MET A 220 0.74 -4.75 -13.42
N VAL A 221 0.97 -3.54 -12.93
CA VAL A 221 1.22 -3.25 -11.52
C VAL A 221 -0.04 -2.59 -10.98
N GLY A 222 -0.83 -3.37 -10.26
CA GLY A 222 -2.13 -2.98 -9.76
C GLY A 222 -2.12 -2.75 -8.26
N HIS A 223 -3.00 -1.85 -7.80
CA HIS A 223 -3.42 -1.79 -6.42
C HIS A 223 -4.93 -1.95 -6.40
N LEU A 224 -5.43 -3.20 -6.49
CA LEU A 224 -6.79 -3.54 -6.90
C LEU A 224 -7.46 -4.56 -5.98
N GLY A 225 -6.70 -5.56 -5.52
CA GLY A 225 -7.14 -6.61 -4.61
C GLY A 225 -7.80 -7.81 -5.27
N GLU A 226 -7.82 -8.91 -4.49
CA GLU A 226 -8.39 -10.22 -4.87
C GLU A 226 -9.73 -10.46 -4.17
N THR A 227 -9.80 -10.26 -2.83
CA THR A 227 -10.97 -10.50 -2.00
C THR A 227 -11.33 -9.27 -1.14
N GLY A 228 -12.58 -9.19 -0.70
CA GLY A 228 -13.05 -8.06 0.13
C GLY A 228 -13.07 -6.70 -0.56
N VAL A 229 -12.96 -6.70 -1.89
CA VAL A 229 -12.93 -5.51 -2.75
C VAL A 229 -14.15 -5.47 -3.66
N THR A 230 -14.40 -4.34 -4.30
CA THR A 230 -15.46 -4.21 -5.31
C THR A 230 -15.12 -5.08 -6.53
N ASP A 231 -15.86 -6.16 -6.73
CA ASP A 231 -15.56 -7.23 -7.69
C ASP A 231 -15.24 -6.72 -9.10
N ARG A 232 -16.01 -5.77 -9.64
CA ARG A 232 -15.78 -5.18 -10.97
C ARG A 232 -14.43 -4.44 -11.11
N TRP A 233 -13.79 -4.05 -10.01
CA TRP A 233 -12.50 -3.35 -10.00
C TRP A 233 -11.33 -4.24 -9.58
N SER A 234 -11.62 -5.52 -9.24
CA SER A 234 -10.58 -6.48 -8.87
C SER A 234 -9.62 -6.79 -10.02
N ALA A 235 -8.38 -7.15 -9.68
CA ALA A 235 -7.37 -7.57 -10.66
C ALA A 235 -7.87 -8.68 -11.58
N VAL A 236 -8.60 -9.65 -11.02
CA VAL A 236 -9.19 -10.78 -11.76
C VAL A 236 -10.15 -10.30 -12.84
N ASN A 237 -11.04 -9.35 -12.53
CA ASN A 237 -12.01 -8.86 -13.51
C ASN A 237 -11.40 -7.94 -14.56
N ILE A 238 -10.39 -7.15 -14.21
CA ILE A 238 -9.63 -6.40 -15.21
C ILE A 238 -8.95 -7.36 -16.20
N ILE A 239 -8.29 -8.41 -15.71
CA ILE A 239 -7.66 -9.42 -16.57
C ILE A 239 -8.69 -10.09 -17.48
N ARG A 240 -9.85 -10.52 -16.95
CA ARG A 240 -10.91 -11.15 -17.73
C ARG A 240 -11.44 -10.29 -18.89
N ASN A 241 -11.36 -8.98 -18.75
CA ASN A 241 -11.88 -8.01 -19.72
C ASN A 241 -10.80 -7.35 -20.60
N THR A 242 -9.53 -7.75 -20.44
CA THR A 242 -8.39 -7.20 -21.21
C THR A 242 -7.60 -8.30 -21.89
N THR A 243 -6.64 -7.92 -22.75
CA THR A 243 -5.68 -8.83 -23.40
C THR A 243 -4.29 -8.24 -23.40
N GLY A 244 -3.27 -9.06 -23.65
CA GLY A 244 -1.90 -8.58 -23.84
C GLY A 244 -1.11 -8.37 -22.54
N ILE A 245 -1.70 -8.57 -21.35
CA ILE A 245 -1.03 -8.60 -20.06
C ILE A 245 -0.42 -9.99 -19.86
N ASN A 246 0.84 -10.06 -19.44
CA ASN A 246 1.53 -11.32 -19.13
C ASN A 246 1.44 -11.70 -17.67
N VAL A 247 1.58 -10.71 -16.75
CA VAL A 247 1.55 -10.88 -15.30
C VAL A 247 0.88 -9.67 -14.66
N CYS A 248 0.17 -9.89 -13.55
CA CYS A 248 -0.29 -8.87 -12.63
C CYS A 248 0.46 -9.00 -11.31
N ILE A 249 1.16 -7.95 -10.91
CA ILE A 249 1.64 -7.71 -9.56
C ILE A 249 0.58 -6.84 -8.90
N ASP A 250 -0.04 -7.29 -7.81
CA ASP A 250 -1.20 -6.62 -7.20
C ASP A 250 -0.98 -6.32 -5.71
N GLY A 251 -1.88 -5.54 -5.12
CA GLY A 251 -1.93 -5.15 -3.72
C GLY A 251 -3.36 -4.93 -3.23
N HIS A 252 -3.57 -4.09 -2.19
CA HIS A 252 -4.84 -3.63 -1.64
C HIS A 252 -5.54 -4.60 -0.66
N SER A 253 -5.64 -5.88 -0.99
CA SER A 253 -6.34 -6.87 -0.15
C SER A 253 -5.43 -7.55 0.88
N HIS A 254 -4.13 -7.26 0.89
CA HIS A 254 -3.12 -7.79 1.82
C HIS A 254 -2.93 -9.29 1.76
N GLU A 255 -3.33 -9.96 0.70
CA GLU A 255 -3.21 -11.41 0.57
C GLU A 255 -1.80 -11.84 0.24
N THR A 256 -1.48 -13.06 0.66
CA THR A 256 -0.19 -13.70 0.34
C THR A 256 -0.42 -14.70 -0.77
N THR A 257 -0.27 -14.26 -2.01
CA THR A 257 -0.54 -15.03 -3.22
C THR A 257 0.75 -15.24 -4.02
N PRO A 258 1.46 -16.36 -3.85
CA PRO A 258 2.69 -16.64 -4.61
C PRO A 258 2.46 -16.70 -6.11
N SER A 259 1.35 -17.28 -6.52
CA SER A 259 0.95 -17.41 -7.93
C SER A 259 -0.50 -17.89 -8.00
N MET A 260 -1.34 -17.09 -8.63
CA MET A 260 -2.70 -17.44 -9.02
C MET A 260 -2.84 -17.17 -10.52
N THR A 261 -3.77 -17.82 -11.20
CA THR A 261 -4.03 -17.56 -12.63
C THR A 261 -5.46 -17.14 -12.88
N ALA A 262 -5.64 -16.15 -13.75
CA ALA A 262 -6.93 -15.78 -14.32
C ALA A 262 -6.88 -15.88 -15.85
N LYS A 263 -8.01 -16.22 -16.47
CA LYS A 263 -8.14 -16.20 -17.94
C LYS A 263 -8.39 -14.77 -18.40
N ASN A 264 -7.59 -14.30 -19.36
CA ASN A 264 -7.88 -13.04 -20.04
C ASN A 264 -9.05 -13.20 -21.03
N ARG A 265 -9.44 -12.10 -21.69
CA ARG A 265 -10.56 -12.09 -22.67
C ARG A 265 -10.36 -13.07 -23.82
N ASP A 266 -9.13 -13.40 -24.19
CA ASP A 266 -8.81 -14.36 -25.25
C ASP A 266 -8.61 -15.80 -24.71
N GLY A 267 -8.84 -16.04 -23.42
CA GLY A 267 -8.74 -17.35 -22.76
C GLY A 267 -7.31 -17.77 -22.40
N GLN A 268 -6.33 -16.85 -22.49
CA GLN A 268 -4.94 -17.12 -22.09
C GLN A 268 -4.79 -16.94 -20.56
N ASP A 269 -3.90 -17.72 -19.95
CA ASP A 269 -3.57 -17.61 -18.55
C ASP A 269 -2.70 -16.39 -18.27
N VAL A 270 -3.08 -15.60 -17.27
CA VAL A 270 -2.31 -14.48 -16.73
C VAL A 270 -2.04 -14.76 -15.26
N ILE A 271 -0.79 -14.67 -14.85
CA ILE A 271 -0.38 -14.84 -13.44
C ILE A 271 -0.77 -13.59 -12.65
N ILE A 272 -1.32 -13.79 -11.43
CA ILE A 272 -1.55 -12.75 -10.43
C ILE A 272 -0.74 -13.12 -9.19
N THR A 273 -0.11 -12.14 -8.55
CA THR A 273 0.71 -12.34 -7.36
C THR A 273 0.64 -11.15 -6.41
N GLN A 274 0.66 -11.43 -5.09
CA GLN A 274 0.71 -10.45 -3.99
C GLN A 274 1.66 -10.92 -2.89
N THR A 275 2.27 -10.00 -2.14
CA THR A 275 3.30 -10.31 -1.14
C THR A 275 2.78 -10.35 0.31
N GLY A 276 1.50 -10.08 0.53
CA GLY A 276 0.94 -9.84 1.84
C GLY A 276 1.04 -8.35 2.22
N THR A 277 1.42 -8.05 3.44
CA THR A 277 1.58 -6.69 3.95
C THR A 277 2.86 -6.56 4.78
N LYS A 278 3.35 -5.32 5.01
CA LYS A 278 4.46 -5.01 5.91
C LYS A 278 5.73 -5.82 5.64
N LEU A 279 6.05 -6.03 4.35
CA LEU A 279 7.21 -6.82 3.94
C LEU A 279 7.26 -8.23 4.55
N ASN A 280 6.10 -8.88 4.72
CA ASN A 280 6.04 -10.30 5.08
C ASN A 280 6.82 -11.16 4.08
N ASN A 281 6.75 -10.77 2.82
CA ASN A 281 7.51 -11.38 1.74
C ASN A 281 8.05 -10.30 0.79
N ILE A 282 9.10 -10.64 0.07
CA ILE A 282 9.51 -9.97 -1.16
C ILE A 282 8.99 -10.84 -2.30
N GLY A 283 8.26 -10.24 -3.23
CA GLY A 283 7.89 -10.92 -4.45
C GLY A 283 9.07 -10.96 -5.41
N LYS A 284 9.24 -12.09 -6.10
CA LYS A 284 10.24 -12.25 -7.17
C LYS A 284 9.58 -12.87 -8.38
N LEU A 285 9.55 -12.10 -9.46
CA LEU A 285 9.16 -12.55 -10.79
C LEU A 285 10.43 -12.72 -11.62
N THR A 286 10.54 -13.82 -12.32
CA THR A 286 11.65 -14.11 -13.24
C THR A 286 11.11 -14.34 -14.64
N ILE A 287 11.61 -13.58 -15.63
CA ILE A 287 11.45 -13.87 -17.04
C ILE A 287 12.76 -14.53 -17.49
N GLY A 288 12.70 -15.85 -17.72
CA GLY A 288 13.85 -16.64 -18.10
C GLY A 288 14.29 -16.37 -19.54
N THR A 289 15.54 -16.67 -19.86
CA THR A 289 16.07 -16.64 -21.24
C THR A 289 15.32 -17.59 -22.20
N ASP A 290 14.60 -18.56 -21.65
CA ASP A 290 13.69 -19.46 -22.34
C ASP A 290 12.26 -18.90 -22.51
N SER A 291 12.05 -17.62 -22.16
CA SER A 291 10.75 -16.91 -22.15
C SER A 291 9.75 -17.47 -21.13
N THR A 292 10.16 -18.33 -20.22
CA THR A 292 9.28 -18.77 -19.12
C THR A 292 9.12 -17.67 -18.08
N ILE A 293 7.90 -17.51 -17.55
CA ILE A 293 7.60 -16.56 -16.47
C ILE A 293 7.32 -17.37 -15.21
N ARG A 294 7.96 -17.00 -14.11
CA ARG A 294 7.80 -17.62 -12.79
C ARG A 294 7.67 -16.57 -11.71
N THR A 295 6.83 -16.81 -10.72
CA THR A 295 6.68 -15.97 -9.53
C THR A 295 6.92 -16.80 -8.28
N GLU A 296 7.58 -16.22 -7.30
CA GLU A 296 7.82 -16.80 -5.98
C GLU A 296 7.81 -15.74 -4.90
N LEU A 297 7.55 -16.12 -3.67
CA LEU A 297 7.63 -15.24 -2.51
C LEU A 297 8.82 -15.64 -1.63
N VAL A 298 9.61 -14.65 -1.25
CA VAL A 298 10.80 -14.79 -0.41
C VAL A 298 10.44 -14.26 0.97
N SER A 299 10.34 -15.14 1.96
CA SER A 299 10.00 -14.82 3.36
C SER A 299 11.20 -14.60 4.25
N GLU A 300 12.41 -14.95 3.80
CA GLU A 300 13.66 -14.82 4.56
C GLU A 300 14.81 -14.38 3.64
N VAL A 301 15.61 -13.44 4.11
CA VAL A 301 16.82 -12.98 3.43
C VAL A 301 18.04 -13.47 4.21
N LEU A 302 18.90 -14.22 3.55
CA LEU A 302 20.12 -14.74 4.16
C LEU A 302 21.26 -13.73 4.03
N ALA A 303 22.10 -13.64 5.06
CA ALA A 303 23.32 -12.85 4.99
C ALA A 303 24.24 -13.43 3.91
N MET A 304 24.75 -12.56 3.05
CA MET A 304 25.77 -12.89 2.04
C MET A 304 26.93 -11.91 2.17
N ASP A 305 28.13 -12.41 1.94
CA ASP A 305 29.32 -11.54 1.80
C ASP A 305 29.32 -10.94 0.39
N LEU A 306 28.72 -9.76 0.28
CA LEU A 306 28.63 -9.00 -0.99
C LEU A 306 29.90 -8.17 -1.19
N ALA A 307 31.03 -8.82 -1.33
CA ALA A 307 32.29 -8.13 -1.58
C ALA A 307 32.31 -7.50 -2.99
N ARG A 308 32.84 -6.28 -3.11
CA ARG A 308 33.01 -5.56 -4.38
C ARG A 308 34.41 -5.01 -4.53
N ASP A 309 34.90 -4.94 -5.78
CA ASP A 309 36.16 -4.32 -6.08
C ASP A 309 36.10 -2.79 -6.02
N TYR A 310 37.07 -2.19 -5.36
CA TYR A 310 37.21 -0.75 -5.24
C TYR A 310 38.63 -0.35 -5.60
N VAL A 311 38.76 0.58 -6.52
CA VAL A 311 40.08 1.13 -6.93
C VAL A 311 40.39 2.38 -6.11
N VAL A 312 41.46 2.33 -5.32
CA VAL A 312 41.91 3.43 -4.47
C VAL A 312 42.21 4.68 -5.29
N ARG A 313 41.65 5.82 -4.89
CA ARG A 313 41.80 7.13 -5.52
C ARG A 313 42.72 8.02 -4.70
N LYS A 314 43.23 9.10 -5.32
CA LYS A 314 44.05 10.11 -4.64
C LYS A 314 43.29 10.68 -3.43
N ASN A 315 43.97 10.79 -2.28
CA ASN A 315 43.44 11.24 -0.98
C ASN A 315 42.45 10.26 -0.31
N ASP A 316 42.29 9.04 -0.79
CA ASP A 316 41.56 8.02 -0.04
C ASP A 316 42.33 7.61 1.22
N THR A 317 41.59 7.28 2.27
CA THR A 317 42.02 6.53 3.44
C THR A 317 41.00 5.42 3.67
N LEU A 318 41.39 4.32 4.32
CA LEU A 318 40.44 3.22 4.61
C LEU A 318 39.20 3.72 5.33
N SER A 319 39.33 4.65 6.28
CA SER A 319 38.20 5.21 7.00
C SER A 319 37.29 6.06 6.10
N ARG A 320 37.84 6.86 5.15
CA ARG A 320 37.02 7.61 4.18
C ARG A 320 36.33 6.69 3.20
N ILE A 321 37.03 5.66 2.73
CA ILE A 321 36.42 4.63 1.89
C ILE A 321 35.30 3.94 2.68
N ALA A 322 35.54 3.51 3.93
CA ALA A 322 34.55 2.88 4.78
C ALA A 322 33.32 3.79 5.01
N LYS A 323 33.53 5.10 5.27
CA LYS A 323 32.41 6.04 5.38
C LYS A 323 31.56 6.11 4.12
N ARG A 324 32.21 6.17 2.95
CA ARG A 324 31.53 6.27 1.65
C ARG A 324 30.87 4.96 1.23
N GLU A 325 31.58 3.84 1.39
CA GLU A 325 31.20 2.54 0.85
C GLU A 325 30.41 1.66 1.84
N LEU A 326 30.63 1.85 3.15
CA LEU A 326 30.04 1.07 4.23
C LEU A 326 29.25 1.92 5.24
N GLY A 327 29.16 3.24 5.03
CA GLY A 327 28.34 4.15 5.83
C GLY A 327 28.96 4.62 7.17
N SER A 328 30.08 4.04 7.64
CA SER A 328 30.76 4.42 8.89
C SER A 328 32.27 4.48 8.74
N TYR A 329 32.89 5.50 9.38
CA TYR A 329 34.36 5.58 9.48
C TYR A 329 34.96 4.38 10.21
N ASP A 330 34.31 3.86 11.23
CA ASP A 330 34.80 2.77 12.10
C ASP A 330 34.90 1.42 11.37
N ARG A 331 34.20 1.28 10.23
CA ARG A 331 34.25 0.08 9.40
C ARG A 331 35.50 -0.04 8.53
N TRP A 332 36.48 0.87 8.69
CA TRP A 332 37.76 0.75 8.01
C TRP A 332 38.48 -0.58 8.33
N ILE A 333 38.26 -1.10 9.54
CA ILE A 333 38.83 -2.36 9.99
C ILE A 333 38.29 -3.55 9.17
N ASP A 334 37.01 -3.49 8.74
CA ASP A 334 36.41 -4.53 7.92
C ASP A 334 37.10 -4.58 6.55
N ILE A 335 37.33 -3.40 5.93
CA ILE A 335 38.06 -3.30 4.66
C ILE A 335 39.49 -3.82 4.84
N TYR A 336 40.17 -3.42 5.89
CA TYR A 336 41.54 -3.86 6.18
C TYR A 336 41.62 -5.38 6.33
N ASN A 337 40.75 -5.97 7.13
CA ASN A 337 40.73 -7.41 7.38
C ASN A 337 40.42 -8.25 6.11
N HIS A 338 39.63 -7.72 5.20
CA HIS A 338 39.33 -8.39 3.93
C HIS A 338 40.44 -8.25 2.86
N ASN A 339 41.48 -7.45 3.13
CA ASN A 339 42.58 -7.17 2.20
C ASN A 339 43.96 -7.36 2.83
N LEU A 340 44.10 -8.20 3.85
CA LEU A 340 45.36 -8.48 4.52
C LEU A 340 46.41 -9.07 3.60
N ASP A 341 46.00 -9.70 2.53
CA ASP A 341 46.85 -10.18 1.43
C ASP A 341 47.53 -9.01 0.65
N LYS A 342 46.82 -7.89 0.51
CA LYS A 342 47.22 -6.71 -0.26
C LYS A 342 47.72 -5.56 0.63
N LEU A 343 47.21 -5.45 1.84
CA LEU A 343 47.53 -4.38 2.79
C LEU A 343 48.32 -4.93 3.98
N LYS A 344 49.60 -4.54 4.07
CA LYS A 344 50.45 -4.87 5.24
C LYS A 344 50.36 -3.79 6.35
N ASN A 345 49.89 -2.60 6.02
CA ASN A 345 49.73 -1.47 6.90
C ASN A 345 48.48 -0.69 6.49
N ALA A 346 47.58 -0.44 7.44
CA ALA A 346 46.31 0.27 7.21
C ALA A 346 46.50 1.74 6.78
N ASP A 347 47.64 2.37 7.14
CA ASP A 347 47.96 3.76 6.82
C ASP A 347 48.62 3.92 5.43
N LEU A 348 49.03 2.83 4.82
CA LEU A 348 49.68 2.84 3.49
C LEU A 348 48.70 2.34 2.43
N LEU A 349 48.03 3.30 1.75
CA LEU A 349 47.02 3.03 0.74
C LEU A 349 47.46 3.55 -0.65
N PRO A 350 48.11 2.71 -1.47
CA PRO A 350 48.55 3.14 -2.81
C PRO A 350 47.36 3.49 -3.73
N VAL A 351 47.46 4.60 -4.44
CA VAL A 351 46.52 4.94 -5.51
C VAL A 351 46.56 3.89 -6.60
N GLY A 352 45.39 3.44 -7.07
CA GLY A 352 45.28 2.36 -8.06
C GLY A 352 45.22 0.95 -7.44
N LEU A 353 45.42 0.80 -6.12
CA LEU A 353 45.24 -0.49 -5.46
C LEU A 353 43.78 -0.94 -5.53
N HIS A 354 43.56 -2.19 -5.91
CA HIS A 354 42.25 -2.83 -5.88
C HIS A 354 41.98 -3.43 -4.51
N LEU A 355 41.00 -2.88 -3.82
CA LEU A 355 40.55 -3.36 -2.51
C LEU A 355 39.23 -4.12 -2.67
N LEU A 356 39.12 -5.24 -1.99
CA LEU A 356 37.84 -5.90 -1.77
C LEU A 356 37.14 -5.16 -0.63
N ILE A 357 36.08 -4.43 -0.96
CA ILE A 357 35.18 -3.86 0.03
C ILE A 357 34.25 -4.98 0.49
N PRO A 358 34.26 -5.36 1.76
CA PRO A 358 33.35 -6.40 2.25
C PRO A 358 31.91 -6.01 1.97
N GLY A 359 31.08 -6.98 1.73
CA GLY A 359 29.66 -6.77 1.47
C GLY A 359 28.99 -6.00 2.60
N GLY A 360 28.06 -5.13 2.24
CA GLY A 360 27.36 -4.28 3.20
C GLY A 360 26.35 -5.03 4.08
N SER A 361 26.30 -6.39 4.06
CA SER A 361 25.35 -7.14 4.90
C SER A 361 25.85 -7.26 6.34
N ILE A 362 24.89 -7.11 7.28
CA ILE A 362 25.06 -7.39 8.69
C ILE A 362 23.85 -8.17 9.18
N VAL A 363 24.01 -8.82 10.33
CA VAL A 363 22.86 -9.26 11.13
C VAL A 363 22.55 -8.12 12.12
N ASN A 364 21.36 -7.55 12.04
CA ASN A 364 20.95 -6.46 12.92
C ASN A 364 20.58 -6.97 14.33
N GLU A 365 20.22 -6.06 15.23
CA GLU A 365 19.84 -6.38 16.62
C GLU A 365 18.62 -7.29 16.75
N ASN A 366 17.79 -7.36 15.71
CA ASN A 366 16.62 -8.25 15.62
C ASN A 366 16.96 -9.63 15.00
N GLY A 367 18.24 -9.92 14.78
CA GLY A 367 18.70 -11.18 14.17
C GLY A 367 18.47 -11.30 12.67
N LYS A 368 18.08 -10.21 11.99
CA LYS A 368 17.80 -10.22 10.55
C LYS A 368 19.02 -9.82 9.72
N ALA A 369 19.23 -10.49 8.60
CA ALA A 369 20.22 -10.08 7.61
C ALA A 369 19.73 -8.84 6.85
N VAL A 370 20.52 -7.77 6.89
CA VAL A 370 20.15 -6.47 6.32
C VAL A 370 21.34 -5.80 5.59
N ASP A 371 21.02 -4.92 4.67
CA ASP A 371 22.01 -4.01 4.09
C ASP A 371 22.41 -2.94 5.13
N TYR A 372 23.67 -2.90 5.47
CA TYR A 372 24.19 -2.01 6.51
C TYR A 372 23.90 -0.53 6.22
N THR A 373 24.07 -0.11 4.97
CA THR A 373 23.88 1.31 4.60
C THR A 373 22.43 1.74 4.76
N THR A 374 21.51 0.91 4.31
CA THR A 374 20.07 1.17 4.43
C THR A 374 19.61 1.09 5.89
N ASP A 375 20.07 0.09 6.67
CA ASP A 375 19.78 -0.02 8.10
C ASP A 375 20.23 1.23 8.88
N ARG A 376 21.45 1.70 8.63
CA ARG A 376 21.98 2.92 9.25
C ARG A 376 21.22 4.18 8.83
N PHE A 377 20.78 4.26 7.59
CA PHE A 377 19.97 5.37 7.09
C PHE A 377 18.62 5.42 7.82
N ILE A 378 17.93 4.28 7.93
CA ILE A 378 16.66 4.14 8.64
C ILE A 378 16.82 4.50 10.12
N LYS A 379 17.83 3.97 10.81
CA LYS A 379 18.12 4.31 12.21
C LYS A 379 18.43 5.78 12.41
N GLY A 380 19.05 6.42 11.43
CA GLY A 380 19.27 7.87 11.40
C GLY A 380 17.96 8.66 11.43
N ILE A 381 16.98 8.25 10.62
CA ILE A 381 15.63 8.84 10.60
C ILE A 381 14.93 8.58 11.95
N GLN A 382 14.90 7.33 12.41
CA GLN A 382 14.22 6.96 13.65
C GLN A 382 14.76 7.68 14.89
N SER A 383 16.06 7.97 14.93
CA SER A 383 16.67 8.70 16.06
C SER A 383 16.19 10.15 16.19
N GLN A 384 15.62 10.75 15.15
CA GLN A 384 15.20 12.16 15.14
C GLN A 384 13.93 12.41 15.96
N TYR A 385 13.06 11.41 16.13
CA TYR A 385 11.76 11.55 16.80
C TYR A 385 11.53 10.59 17.97
N ASN A 386 12.49 9.73 18.29
CA ASN A 386 12.35 8.68 19.31
C ASN A 386 11.97 9.19 20.72
N GLU A 387 12.42 10.37 21.13
CA GLU A 387 12.13 10.88 22.47
C GLU A 387 10.64 11.26 22.62
N THR A 388 10.04 11.87 21.60
CA THR A 388 8.61 12.21 21.61
C THR A 388 7.76 10.93 21.66
N LEU A 389 8.13 9.92 20.90
CA LEU A 389 7.39 8.66 20.83
C LEU A 389 7.41 7.88 22.14
N LYS A 390 8.47 7.99 22.94
CA LYS A 390 8.62 7.30 24.23
C LYS A 390 7.85 7.93 25.39
N THR A 391 7.18 9.08 25.18
CA THR A 391 6.38 9.73 26.23
C THR A 391 5.32 8.78 26.76
N VAL A 392 5.39 8.41 28.05
CA VAL A 392 4.42 7.52 28.70
C VAL A 392 3.13 8.30 28.99
N LEU A 393 2.02 7.77 28.53
CA LEU A 393 0.66 8.34 28.68
C LEU A 393 -0.09 7.70 29.84
N GLY A 394 0.17 6.42 30.10
CA GLY A 394 -0.48 5.60 31.10
C GLY A 394 0.03 4.17 31.07
N THR A 395 -0.71 3.26 31.70
CA THR A 395 -0.39 1.83 31.74
C THR A 395 -1.62 0.97 31.49
N THR A 396 -1.44 -0.25 31.01
CA THR A 396 -2.49 -1.26 30.92
C THR A 396 -1.99 -2.62 31.42
N PRO A 397 -2.73 -3.33 32.28
CA PRO A 397 -2.43 -4.72 32.59
C PRO A 397 -2.98 -5.70 31.54
N TYR A 398 -3.77 -5.22 30.58
CA TYR A 398 -4.48 -6.02 29.58
C TYR A 398 -3.87 -5.86 28.20
N LEU A 399 -4.00 -6.90 27.37
CA LEU A 399 -3.81 -6.75 25.93
C LEU A 399 -5.07 -6.04 25.37
N LEU A 400 -4.88 -4.84 24.80
CA LEU A 400 -5.93 -4.14 24.04
C LEU A 400 -5.70 -4.49 22.57
N THR A 401 -6.66 -5.21 21.99
CA THR A 401 -6.40 -5.90 20.72
C THR A 401 -7.41 -5.56 19.61
N VAL A 402 -6.95 -5.66 18.38
CA VAL A 402 -7.76 -5.64 17.16
C VAL A 402 -8.14 -7.06 16.71
N ASN A 403 -7.58 -8.10 17.35
CA ASN A 403 -7.69 -9.47 16.92
C ASN A 403 -8.57 -10.32 17.86
N ASP A 404 -9.13 -11.41 17.35
CA ASP A 404 -9.80 -12.42 18.15
C ASP A 404 -8.71 -13.25 18.89
N PRO A 405 -8.78 -13.40 20.22
CA PRO A 405 -7.81 -14.15 20.98
C PRO A 405 -7.86 -15.67 20.73
N ALA A 406 -8.93 -16.18 20.13
CA ALA A 406 -9.10 -17.61 19.88
C ALA A 406 -8.32 -18.10 18.67
N ASP A 407 -8.24 -17.30 17.61
CA ASP A 407 -7.63 -17.69 16.32
C ASP A 407 -6.59 -16.70 15.81
N GLY A 408 -6.47 -15.51 16.45
CA GLY A 408 -5.53 -14.46 16.05
C GLY A 408 -5.96 -13.65 14.83
N ASN A 409 -7.15 -13.93 14.25
CA ASN A 409 -7.66 -13.20 13.11
C ASN A 409 -8.15 -11.79 13.51
N ARG A 410 -8.07 -10.85 12.59
CA ARG A 410 -8.51 -9.48 12.82
C ARG A 410 -10.03 -9.43 13.02
N ARG A 411 -10.46 -9.06 14.23
CA ARG A 411 -11.85 -9.01 14.66
C ARG A 411 -12.47 -7.61 14.58
N VAL A 412 -11.68 -6.58 14.82
CA VAL A 412 -12.18 -5.20 14.94
C VAL A 412 -12.98 -4.70 13.72
N ARG A 413 -12.87 -5.38 12.58
CA ARG A 413 -13.60 -5.11 11.32
C ARG A 413 -14.85 -5.98 11.11
N SER A 414 -15.16 -6.86 12.05
CA SER A 414 -16.34 -7.75 11.96
C SER A 414 -17.01 -8.02 13.31
N GLY A 415 -16.43 -7.53 14.41
CA GLY A 415 -16.95 -7.72 15.75
C GLY A 415 -16.35 -6.74 16.74
N GLU A 416 -16.89 -6.73 17.95
CA GLU A 416 -16.43 -5.90 19.05
C GLU A 416 -15.07 -6.33 19.56
N THR A 417 -14.24 -5.37 19.96
CA THR A 417 -12.98 -5.61 20.66
C THR A 417 -12.78 -4.57 21.77
N ASN A 418 -12.00 -4.92 22.79
CA ASN A 418 -11.74 -4.01 23.91
C ASN A 418 -10.99 -2.73 23.48
N LEU A 419 -10.12 -2.80 22.48
CA LEU A 419 -9.48 -1.61 21.92
C LEU A 419 -10.47 -0.78 21.11
N GLY A 420 -11.40 -1.43 20.40
CA GLY A 420 -12.53 -0.77 19.73
C GLY A 420 -13.39 0.03 20.72
N ASP A 421 -13.74 -0.59 21.85
CA ASP A 421 -14.48 0.09 22.94
C ASP A 421 -13.71 1.29 23.49
N LEU A 422 -12.41 1.11 23.79
CA LEU A 422 -11.55 2.17 24.31
C LEU A 422 -11.49 3.37 23.35
N THR A 423 -11.36 3.12 22.05
CA THR A 423 -11.29 4.19 21.04
C THR A 423 -12.63 4.92 20.87
N ALA A 424 -13.74 4.19 20.87
CA ALA A 424 -15.08 4.79 20.80
C ALA A 424 -15.39 5.62 22.06
N ASP A 425 -15.00 5.12 23.26
CA ASP A 425 -15.12 5.86 24.53
C ASP A 425 -14.27 7.13 24.52
N ALA A 426 -13.07 7.07 23.93
CA ALA A 426 -12.21 8.23 23.76
C ALA A 426 -12.89 9.33 22.95
N TYR A 427 -13.45 9.02 21.78
CA TYR A 427 -14.21 10.00 21.00
C TYR A 427 -15.40 10.56 21.78
N ARG A 428 -16.24 9.70 22.34
CA ARG A 428 -17.42 10.13 23.07
C ARG A 428 -17.08 11.05 24.25
N THR A 429 -16.09 10.65 25.05
CA THR A 429 -15.74 11.35 26.30
C THR A 429 -14.96 12.63 26.05
N GLN A 430 -13.92 12.59 25.20
CA GLN A 430 -13.08 13.76 24.97
C GLN A 430 -13.79 14.86 24.15
N LEU A 431 -14.66 14.44 23.24
CA LEU A 431 -15.41 15.40 22.42
C LEU A 431 -16.78 15.74 23.03
N GLY A 432 -17.23 15.04 24.08
CA GLY A 432 -18.46 15.33 24.84
C GLY A 432 -19.72 15.14 23.99
N ALA A 433 -20.05 13.91 23.62
CA ALA A 433 -21.20 13.55 22.82
C ALA A 433 -22.05 12.44 23.49
N ASP A 434 -23.29 12.23 23.02
CA ASP A 434 -24.14 11.12 23.44
C ASP A 434 -23.57 9.78 22.98
N ILE A 435 -23.02 9.74 21.76
CA ILE A 435 -22.54 8.55 21.06
C ILE A 435 -21.12 8.81 20.55
N GLY A 436 -20.24 7.83 20.73
CA GLY A 436 -18.92 7.78 20.10
C GLY A 436 -18.85 6.65 19.08
N LEU A 437 -18.28 6.91 17.92
CA LEU A 437 -18.08 5.94 16.84
C LEU A 437 -16.60 5.90 16.44
N SER A 438 -16.08 4.68 16.23
CA SER A 438 -14.75 4.47 15.66
C SER A 438 -14.82 3.36 14.61
N ASN A 439 -14.37 3.61 13.38
CA ASN A 439 -14.37 2.57 12.35
C ASN A 439 -13.24 1.58 12.55
N GLY A 440 -13.51 0.30 12.38
CA GLY A 440 -12.52 -0.78 12.56
C GLY A 440 -11.32 -0.66 11.61
N GLY A 441 -11.49 -0.01 10.45
CA GLY A 441 -10.42 0.31 9.51
C GLY A 441 -9.42 1.33 10.04
N GLY A 442 -9.88 2.23 10.93
CA GLY A 442 -9.06 3.27 11.57
C GLY A 442 -8.16 2.74 12.69
N ILE A 443 -8.47 1.58 13.29
CA ILE A 443 -7.75 1.02 14.42
C ILE A 443 -6.72 0.01 13.92
N ARG A 444 -5.41 0.36 13.94
CA ARG A 444 -4.38 -0.31 13.14
C ARG A 444 -3.42 -1.21 13.92
N ALA A 445 -3.30 -1.08 15.23
CA ALA A 445 -2.35 -1.84 16.03
C ALA A 445 -2.90 -2.16 17.42
N ASP A 446 -2.40 -3.26 18.03
CA ASP A 446 -2.64 -3.62 19.42
C ASP A 446 -1.83 -2.73 20.38
N ILE A 447 -2.34 -2.54 21.62
CA ILE A 447 -1.56 -2.01 22.74
C ILE A 447 -1.26 -3.16 23.70
N LYS A 448 0.03 -3.44 23.91
CA LYS A 448 0.49 -4.54 24.78
C LYS A 448 0.42 -4.16 26.27
N PRO A 449 0.28 -5.16 27.18
CA PRO A 449 0.40 -4.91 28.62
C PRO A 449 1.70 -4.20 28.99
N GLY A 450 1.62 -3.21 29.87
CA GLY A 450 2.75 -2.39 30.32
C GLY A 450 2.49 -0.91 30.19
N ASN A 451 3.56 -0.14 29.97
CA ASN A 451 3.45 1.30 29.68
C ASN A 451 2.80 1.51 28.30
N ILE A 452 1.87 2.45 28.24
CA ILE A 452 1.30 2.96 27.00
C ILE A 452 2.05 4.24 26.66
N THR A 453 2.71 4.27 25.52
CA THR A 453 3.46 5.44 25.03
C THR A 453 2.68 6.19 23.96
N TYR A 454 3.13 7.40 23.63
CA TYR A 454 2.58 8.15 22.49
C TYR A 454 2.76 7.37 21.16
N ASN A 455 3.84 6.60 21.04
CA ASN A 455 4.04 5.70 19.90
C ASN A 455 2.94 4.65 19.77
N ASP A 456 2.46 4.10 20.89
CA ASP A 456 1.40 3.08 20.86
C ASP A 456 0.08 3.71 20.38
N THR A 457 -0.29 4.90 20.86
CA THR A 457 -1.52 5.59 20.42
C THR A 457 -1.43 6.05 18.96
N LEU A 458 -0.25 6.47 18.52
CA LEU A 458 0.00 6.84 17.13
C LEU A 458 -0.03 5.61 16.20
N ALA A 459 0.41 4.45 16.68
CA ALA A 459 0.28 3.19 15.94
C ALA A 459 -1.17 2.72 15.82
N VAL A 460 -2.01 3.01 16.83
CA VAL A 460 -3.46 2.76 16.78
C VAL A 460 -4.14 3.66 15.75
N PHE A 461 -3.84 4.96 15.76
CA PHE A 461 -4.44 5.98 14.87
C PHE A 461 -3.38 6.70 14.02
N PRO A 462 -2.89 6.08 12.93
CA PRO A 462 -1.78 6.65 12.16
C PRO A 462 -2.22 7.62 11.04
N TYR A 463 -3.51 7.93 10.91
CA TYR A 463 -4.03 8.71 9.79
C TYR A 463 -4.03 10.22 10.01
N GLY A 464 -4.00 10.66 11.27
CA GLY A 464 -4.08 12.07 11.61
C GLY A 464 -5.45 12.70 11.33
N ASN A 465 -6.52 11.91 11.43
CA ASN A 465 -7.88 12.43 11.27
C ASN A 465 -8.24 13.39 12.40
N MET A 466 -9.10 14.37 12.11
CA MET A 466 -9.53 15.36 13.08
C MET A 466 -10.87 15.00 13.71
N GLY A 467 -10.92 14.96 15.04
CA GLY A 467 -12.14 14.69 15.80
C GLY A 467 -13.19 15.78 15.61
N CYS A 468 -14.42 15.39 15.35
CA CYS A 468 -15.57 16.28 15.21
C CYS A 468 -16.84 15.68 15.84
N VAL A 469 -17.85 16.53 16.03
CA VAL A 469 -19.16 16.15 16.57
C VAL A 469 -20.25 16.70 15.67
N VAL A 470 -21.17 15.82 15.26
CA VAL A 470 -22.34 16.17 14.45
C VAL A 470 -23.64 15.89 15.21
N GLU A 471 -24.73 16.58 14.83
CA GLU A 471 -26.09 16.26 15.23
C GLU A 471 -26.72 15.33 14.17
N ALA A 472 -27.01 14.09 14.55
CA ALA A 472 -27.60 13.09 13.68
C ALA A 472 -28.91 12.55 14.25
N THR A 473 -29.92 12.31 13.41
CA THR A 473 -31.17 11.67 13.86
C THR A 473 -30.94 10.19 14.15
N GLY A 474 -31.79 9.59 14.99
CA GLY A 474 -31.73 8.15 15.26
C GLY A 474 -31.84 7.30 13.98
N GLN A 475 -32.52 7.81 12.92
CA GLN A 475 -32.57 7.13 11.63
C GLN A 475 -31.18 7.11 10.95
N VAL A 476 -30.48 8.23 10.93
CA VAL A 476 -29.13 8.33 10.38
C VAL A 476 -28.16 7.38 11.12
N ILE A 477 -28.27 7.32 12.45
CA ILE A 477 -27.45 6.41 13.26
C ILE A 477 -27.77 4.94 12.92
N LYS A 478 -29.07 4.58 12.80
CA LYS A 478 -29.47 3.23 12.39
C LYS A 478 -28.96 2.87 11.00
N ASP A 479 -29.01 3.80 10.05
CA ASP A 479 -28.49 3.61 8.69
C ASP A 479 -26.96 3.42 8.71
N ALA A 480 -26.25 4.15 9.55
CA ALA A 480 -24.81 4.01 9.72
C ALA A 480 -24.42 2.64 10.30
N LEU A 481 -25.14 2.14 11.31
CA LEU A 481 -24.93 0.80 11.87
C LEU A 481 -25.24 -0.31 10.86
N GLU A 482 -26.29 -0.13 10.04
CA GLU A 482 -26.62 -1.07 8.96
C GLU A 482 -25.56 -1.08 7.88
N MET A 483 -25.07 0.11 7.45
CA MET A 483 -23.97 0.25 6.51
C MET A 483 -22.68 -0.39 7.04
N ALA A 484 -22.37 -0.19 8.32
CA ALA A 484 -21.20 -0.76 8.98
C ALA A 484 -21.21 -2.29 9.02
N SER A 485 -22.40 -2.88 9.17
CA SER A 485 -22.55 -4.34 9.27
C SER A 485 -22.83 -5.04 7.95
N ARG A 486 -22.85 -4.31 6.81
CA ARG A 486 -23.30 -4.81 5.50
C ARG A 486 -22.58 -6.08 5.03
N ASP A 487 -21.29 -6.18 5.30
CA ASP A 487 -20.43 -7.26 4.81
C ASP A 487 -20.28 -8.42 5.82
N TYR A 488 -20.84 -8.26 7.05
CA TYR A 488 -20.74 -9.31 8.07
C TYR A 488 -21.25 -10.67 7.53
N PRO A 489 -20.52 -11.80 7.75
CA PRO A 489 -19.36 -12.00 8.66
C PRO A 489 -17.99 -11.59 8.08
N GLN A 490 -17.92 -11.11 6.83
CA GLN A 490 -16.67 -10.66 6.23
C GLN A 490 -16.17 -9.36 6.89
N GLU A 491 -14.88 -9.11 6.81
CA GLU A 491 -14.29 -7.87 7.29
C GLU A 491 -14.81 -6.65 6.51
N CYS A 492 -15.08 -5.57 7.22
CA CYS A 492 -15.43 -4.27 6.65
C CYS A 492 -14.67 -3.16 7.36
N GLY A 493 -13.90 -2.35 6.64
CA GLY A 493 -13.18 -1.20 7.23
C GLY A 493 -14.12 -0.23 7.94
N GLY A 494 -15.31 -0.04 7.39
CA GLY A 494 -16.38 0.78 7.99
C GLY A 494 -17.16 0.11 9.12
N PHE A 495 -16.79 -1.09 9.61
CA PHE A 495 -17.42 -1.70 10.78
C PHE A 495 -17.23 -0.80 12.00
N LEU A 496 -18.34 -0.45 12.70
CA LEU A 496 -18.30 0.55 13.76
C LEU A 496 -18.14 -0.09 15.13
N GLN A 497 -17.10 0.32 15.84
CA GLN A 497 -16.95 0.21 17.28
C GLN A 497 -17.72 1.37 17.92
N VAL A 498 -18.43 1.14 19.04
CA VAL A 498 -19.43 2.08 19.54
C VAL A 498 -19.28 2.40 21.02
N SER A 499 -19.67 3.61 21.41
CA SER A 499 -19.78 4.06 22.79
C SER A 499 -21.09 4.84 23.01
N GLY A 500 -21.70 4.70 24.20
CA GLY A 500 -22.99 5.32 24.51
C GLY A 500 -24.18 4.65 23.85
N LEU A 501 -23.96 3.60 23.04
CA LEU A 501 -25.03 2.78 22.46
C LEU A 501 -24.67 1.29 22.47
N THR A 502 -25.69 0.43 22.37
CA THR A 502 -25.58 -1.00 22.12
C THR A 502 -26.53 -1.42 21.01
N TYR A 503 -26.22 -2.50 20.28
CA TYR A 503 -27.07 -3.02 19.20
C TYR A 503 -26.84 -4.50 18.93
N THR A 504 -27.75 -5.11 18.18
CA THR A 504 -27.67 -6.51 17.75
C THR A 504 -27.59 -6.58 16.22
N ILE A 505 -26.68 -7.39 15.68
CA ILE A 505 -26.62 -7.78 14.27
C ILE A 505 -27.29 -9.15 14.14
N ASP A 506 -28.38 -9.24 13.40
CA ASP A 506 -29.02 -10.50 13.02
C ASP A 506 -28.32 -11.09 11.79
N SER A 507 -27.47 -12.10 12.01
CA SER A 507 -26.69 -12.74 10.95
C SER A 507 -27.55 -13.55 9.97
N SER A 508 -28.78 -13.87 10.32
CA SER A 508 -29.73 -14.56 9.42
C SER A 508 -30.36 -13.63 8.37
N VAL A 509 -30.24 -12.31 8.55
CA VAL A 509 -30.76 -11.29 7.63
C VAL A 509 -29.64 -10.84 6.70
N ASN A 510 -29.84 -10.98 5.39
CA ASN A 510 -28.92 -10.44 4.39
C ASN A 510 -28.97 -8.92 4.38
N SER A 511 -27.82 -8.28 4.09
CA SER A 511 -27.76 -6.82 3.94
C SER A 511 -28.68 -6.34 2.82
N SER A 512 -29.43 -5.28 3.10
CA SER A 512 -30.30 -4.56 2.17
C SER A 512 -29.76 -3.17 1.80
N VAL A 513 -28.50 -2.89 2.14
CA VAL A 513 -27.79 -1.64 1.80
C VAL A 513 -27.64 -1.51 0.30
N LYS A 514 -27.93 -0.32 -0.22
CA LYS A 514 -27.68 0.08 -1.61
C LYS A 514 -26.57 1.13 -1.63
N LEU A 515 -25.59 0.88 -2.49
CA LEU A 515 -24.44 1.75 -2.71
C LEU A 515 -24.48 2.36 -4.09
N ASP A 516 -23.87 3.53 -4.24
CA ASP A 516 -23.59 4.12 -5.54
C ASP A 516 -22.34 3.47 -6.20
N GLU A 517 -21.96 3.97 -7.37
CA GLU A 517 -20.81 3.50 -8.15
C GLU A 517 -19.47 3.65 -7.41
N LYS A 518 -19.41 4.55 -6.43
CA LYS A 518 -18.22 4.85 -5.63
C LYS A 518 -18.19 4.09 -4.30
N GLY A 519 -19.22 3.28 -4.02
CA GLY A 519 -19.35 2.56 -2.75
C GLY A 519 -19.99 3.39 -1.62
N ASN A 520 -20.57 4.54 -1.94
CA ASN A 520 -21.27 5.38 -0.97
C ASN A 520 -22.68 4.87 -0.68
N PHE A 521 -23.12 5.04 0.55
CA PHE A 521 -24.46 4.71 0.96
C PHE A 521 -25.52 5.54 0.21
N ILE A 522 -26.52 4.86 -0.33
CA ILE A 522 -27.71 5.49 -0.93
C ILE A 522 -28.92 5.30 -0.02
N SER A 523 -29.21 4.07 0.40
CA SER A 523 -30.40 3.71 1.19
C SER A 523 -30.32 2.28 1.69
N VAL A 524 -31.22 1.91 2.60
CA VAL A 524 -31.55 0.52 2.92
C VAL A 524 -32.86 0.16 2.22
N ASN A 525 -32.81 -0.82 1.31
CA ASN A 525 -33.95 -1.21 0.50
C ASN A 525 -34.43 -2.63 0.84
N GLY A 526 -34.88 -2.82 2.10
CA GLY A 526 -35.34 -4.09 2.64
C GLY A 526 -35.28 -4.13 4.17
N PRO A 527 -35.27 -5.33 4.77
CA PRO A 527 -35.14 -5.47 6.21
C PRO A 527 -33.74 -5.06 6.67
N TYR A 528 -33.70 -4.39 7.83
CA TYR A 528 -32.45 -4.12 8.54
C TYR A 528 -31.98 -5.38 9.27
N ARG A 529 -30.69 -5.65 9.22
CA ARG A 529 -30.08 -6.67 10.07
C ARG A 529 -29.70 -6.13 11.45
N VAL A 530 -29.59 -4.80 11.58
CA VAL A 530 -29.35 -4.13 12.85
C VAL A 530 -30.68 -3.93 13.60
N LYS A 531 -30.70 -4.42 14.84
CA LYS A 531 -31.89 -4.35 15.73
C LYS A 531 -31.49 -4.07 17.17
N ASP A 532 -32.50 -3.85 18.05
CA ASP A 532 -32.34 -3.64 19.49
C ASP A 532 -31.33 -2.53 19.83
N ILE A 533 -31.39 -1.44 19.08
CA ILE A 533 -30.49 -0.30 19.28
C ILE A 533 -30.92 0.44 20.54
N MET A 534 -30.03 0.53 21.52
CA MET A 534 -30.25 1.25 22.78
C MET A 534 -29.23 2.39 22.89
N VAL A 535 -29.65 3.59 23.21
CA VAL A 535 -28.78 4.75 23.47
C VAL A 535 -28.91 5.13 24.93
N ASN A 536 -27.81 5.11 25.67
CA ASN A 536 -27.79 5.35 27.13
C ASN A 536 -28.83 4.49 27.91
N GLY A 537 -29.05 3.25 27.45
CA GLY A 537 -29.95 2.28 28.07
C GLY A 537 -31.44 2.40 27.67
N GLU A 538 -31.79 3.36 26.81
CA GLU A 538 -33.16 3.54 26.28
C GLU A 538 -33.21 3.16 24.78
N PRO A 539 -34.34 2.60 24.29
CA PRO A 539 -34.49 2.34 22.86
C PRO A 539 -34.30 3.61 22.04
N ILE A 540 -33.57 3.48 20.91
CA ILE A 540 -33.34 4.63 20.04
C ILE A 540 -34.65 5.21 19.48
N ASP A 541 -34.83 6.51 19.59
CA ASP A 541 -35.89 7.23 18.89
C ASP A 541 -35.40 7.70 17.53
N LEU A 542 -35.93 7.15 16.45
CA LEU A 542 -35.48 7.41 15.08
C LEU A 542 -35.63 8.87 14.65
N SER A 543 -36.57 9.60 15.29
CA SER A 543 -36.83 11.02 14.99
C SER A 543 -36.03 11.98 15.86
N ARG A 544 -35.54 11.52 17.01
CA ARG A 544 -34.70 12.33 17.91
C ARG A 544 -33.33 12.57 17.36
N THR A 545 -32.81 13.76 17.59
CA THR A 545 -31.41 14.11 17.29
C THR A 545 -30.50 13.76 18.47
N TYR A 546 -29.37 13.14 18.18
CA TYR A 546 -28.32 12.77 19.11
C TYR A 546 -27.01 13.42 18.64
N THR A 547 -26.13 13.74 19.58
CA THR A 547 -24.76 14.15 19.26
C THR A 547 -23.89 12.93 19.06
N VAL A 548 -23.16 12.92 17.92
CA VAL A 548 -22.29 11.81 17.50
C VAL A 548 -20.88 12.32 17.33
N ALA A 549 -19.94 11.77 18.10
CA ALA A 549 -18.50 12.05 18.03
C ALA A 549 -17.77 10.98 17.22
N SER A 550 -16.92 11.39 16.32
CA SER A 550 -15.95 10.58 15.59
C SER A 550 -14.94 11.52 14.89
N HIS A 551 -14.35 11.09 13.80
CA HIS A 551 -13.42 11.89 13.02
C HIS A 551 -14.03 12.40 11.70
N ASN A 552 -13.39 13.43 11.13
CA ASN A 552 -13.81 14.14 9.92
C ASN A 552 -13.90 13.23 8.68
N TYR A 553 -12.99 12.26 8.55
CA TYR A 553 -13.04 11.26 7.47
C TYR A 553 -14.43 10.62 7.34
N MET A 554 -15.01 10.16 8.47
CA MET A 554 -16.31 9.48 8.46
C MET A 554 -17.49 10.43 8.50
N LEU A 555 -17.49 11.42 9.43
CA LEU A 555 -18.68 12.25 9.70
C LEU A 555 -18.86 13.41 8.72
N LYS A 556 -17.79 13.87 8.07
CA LYS A 556 -17.83 15.04 7.15
C LYS A 556 -17.57 14.65 5.70
N SER A 557 -16.70 13.66 5.47
CA SER A 557 -16.20 13.35 4.12
C SER A 557 -16.82 12.09 3.52
N GLY A 558 -17.68 11.38 4.26
CA GLY A 558 -18.33 10.14 3.79
C GLY A 558 -17.37 8.97 3.64
N GLY A 559 -16.26 8.97 4.38
CA GLY A 559 -15.30 7.86 4.40
C GLY A 559 -15.96 6.53 4.78
N ASP A 560 -15.44 5.42 4.27
CA ASP A 560 -16.05 4.09 4.31
C ASP A 560 -17.48 4.04 3.72
N GLY A 561 -17.85 5.04 2.89
CA GLY A 561 -19.17 5.19 2.29
C GLY A 561 -20.25 5.73 3.23
N MET A 562 -19.88 6.31 4.38
CA MET A 562 -20.80 6.81 5.42
C MET A 562 -21.48 8.15 5.07
N THR A 563 -21.94 8.27 3.83
CA THR A 563 -22.57 9.51 3.31
C THR A 563 -23.89 9.89 3.96
N MET A 564 -24.51 9.03 4.78
CA MET A 564 -25.68 9.39 5.55
C MET A 564 -25.42 10.50 6.58
N PHE A 565 -24.17 10.74 6.96
CA PHE A 565 -23.79 11.88 7.80
C PHE A 565 -23.63 13.20 7.05
N ASN A 566 -23.58 13.17 5.70
CA ASN A 566 -23.45 14.37 4.90
C ASN A 566 -24.67 15.29 5.11
N GLY A 567 -24.40 16.56 5.40
CA GLY A 567 -25.44 17.53 5.70
C GLY A 567 -25.94 17.53 7.14
N CYS A 568 -25.44 16.64 8.01
CA CYS A 568 -25.63 16.76 9.45
C CYS A 568 -25.01 18.07 9.98
N ASN A 569 -25.66 18.68 10.98
CA ASN A 569 -25.13 19.90 11.59
C ASN A 569 -23.85 19.60 12.39
N VAL A 570 -22.74 20.23 12.00
CA VAL A 570 -21.45 20.07 12.71
C VAL A 570 -21.41 21.05 13.87
N ILE A 571 -21.39 20.53 15.11
CA ILE A 571 -21.38 21.35 16.33
C ILE A 571 -19.99 21.51 16.95
N LYS A 572 -19.06 20.59 16.64
CA LYS A 572 -17.62 20.71 16.93
C LYS A 572 -16.85 20.27 15.70
N ASP A 573 -16.01 21.15 15.18
CA ASP A 573 -15.26 20.92 13.95
C ASP A 573 -13.76 20.90 14.21
N GLU A 574 -13.10 19.80 13.81
CA GLU A 574 -11.64 19.62 13.80
C GLU A 574 -10.94 20.05 15.11
N VAL A 575 -11.52 19.64 16.25
CA VAL A 575 -11.07 20.11 17.57
C VAL A 575 -9.79 19.46 18.08
N MET A 576 -9.48 18.22 17.65
CA MET A 576 -8.34 17.47 18.14
C MET A 576 -8.00 16.34 17.17
N VAL A 577 -6.73 16.08 16.91
CA VAL A 577 -6.31 14.92 16.11
C VAL A 577 -6.60 13.61 16.85
N ASP A 578 -6.99 12.56 16.11
CA ASP A 578 -7.44 11.28 16.66
C ASP A 578 -6.45 10.62 17.65
N VAL A 579 -5.15 10.69 17.37
CA VAL A 579 -4.11 10.21 18.29
C VAL A 579 -4.14 10.96 19.63
N ASP A 580 -4.43 12.26 19.63
CA ASP A 580 -4.51 13.05 20.86
C ASP A 580 -5.85 12.84 21.58
N VAL A 581 -6.93 12.52 20.85
CA VAL A 581 -8.21 12.07 21.45
C VAL A 581 -7.97 10.82 22.30
N LEU A 582 -7.30 9.80 21.74
CA LEU A 582 -6.98 8.56 22.46
C LEU A 582 -5.97 8.80 23.60
N SER A 583 -4.91 9.56 23.34
CA SER A 583 -3.86 9.89 24.33
C SER A 583 -4.43 10.64 25.53
N SER A 584 -5.32 11.62 25.27
CA SER A 584 -5.98 12.41 26.33
C SER A 584 -6.96 11.56 27.14
N TYR A 585 -7.67 10.64 26.49
CA TYR A 585 -8.56 9.71 27.18
C TYR A 585 -7.79 8.79 28.12
N ILE A 586 -6.71 8.15 27.66
CA ILE A 586 -5.84 7.29 28.49
C ILE A 586 -5.32 8.06 29.71
N ARG A 587 -4.87 9.30 29.55
CA ARG A 587 -4.45 10.16 30.68
C ARG A 587 -5.61 10.43 31.64
N SER A 588 -6.84 10.63 31.14
CA SER A 588 -8.03 10.93 31.96
C SER A 588 -8.49 9.75 32.81
N LEU A 589 -8.09 8.52 32.48
CA LEU A 589 -8.32 7.31 33.28
C LEU A 589 -7.47 7.24 34.55
N GLY A 590 -6.73 8.30 34.89
CA GLY A 590 -5.87 8.34 36.09
C GLY A 590 -4.54 7.61 35.91
N GLY A 591 -4.10 7.39 34.68
CA GLY A 591 -2.82 6.78 34.32
C GLY A 591 -2.83 5.26 34.21
N ALA A 592 -4.00 4.60 34.35
CA ALA A 592 -4.13 3.16 34.12
C ALA A 592 -5.48 2.82 33.46
N VAL A 593 -5.44 1.96 32.46
CA VAL A 593 -6.64 1.42 31.81
C VAL A 593 -7.41 0.55 32.80
N THR A 594 -8.70 0.79 32.94
CA THR A 594 -9.58 0.18 33.92
C THR A 594 -9.99 -1.24 33.55
N ALA A 595 -10.54 -1.99 34.51
CA ALA A 595 -10.92 -3.39 34.33
C ALA A 595 -12.08 -3.61 33.34
N GLU A 596 -12.80 -2.57 32.95
CA GLU A 596 -13.85 -2.67 31.93
C GLU A 596 -13.32 -3.07 30.54
N TYR A 597 -12.03 -2.83 30.26
CA TYR A 597 -11.36 -3.23 29.03
C TYR A 597 -10.58 -4.55 29.16
N ALA A 598 -10.82 -5.34 30.19
CA ALA A 598 -10.08 -6.59 30.44
C ALA A 598 -10.42 -7.70 29.43
N ASP A 599 -11.67 -7.76 28.94
CA ASP A 599 -12.09 -8.78 28.00
C ASP A 599 -11.70 -8.37 26.56
N PRO A 600 -10.84 -9.12 25.87
CA PRO A 600 -10.46 -8.84 24.49
C PRO A 600 -11.64 -8.75 23.52
N LEU A 601 -12.75 -9.45 23.82
CA LEU A 601 -13.96 -9.46 22.99
C LEU A 601 -14.88 -8.26 23.22
N GLY A 602 -14.50 -7.33 24.13
CA GLY A 602 -15.23 -6.11 24.41
C GLY A 602 -16.26 -6.25 25.54
N GLN A 603 -17.15 -5.26 25.66
CA GLN A 603 -18.10 -5.11 26.78
C GLN A 603 -19.51 -5.63 26.47
N GLY A 604 -19.71 -6.25 25.30
CA GLY A 604 -21.00 -6.76 24.83
C GLY A 604 -21.93 -5.66 24.29
N ARG A 605 -21.35 -4.58 23.78
CA ARG A 605 -22.07 -3.48 23.12
C ARG A 605 -22.61 -3.90 21.76
N ILE A 606 -21.90 -4.78 21.06
CA ILE A 606 -22.24 -5.32 19.74
C ILE A 606 -22.53 -6.81 19.86
N ARG A 607 -23.78 -7.19 19.71
CA ARG A 607 -24.23 -8.59 19.82
C ARG A 607 -24.46 -9.17 18.44
N ILE A 608 -23.99 -10.39 18.22
CA ILE A 608 -24.27 -11.16 17.01
C ILE A 608 -25.26 -12.26 17.36
N GLN A 609 -26.34 -12.37 16.57
CA GLN A 609 -27.40 -13.38 16.79
C GLN A 609 -27.62 -14.21 15.51
#